data_18b59f93b41da718c2287469bb6dd5b9
#
_entry.id   18b59f93b41da718c2287469bb6dd5b9
#
_cell.length_a   1.000
_cell.length_b   1.000
_cell.length_c   1.000
_cell.angle_alpha   90.00
_cell.angle_beta   90.00
_cell.angle_gamma   90.00
#
_symmetry.space_group_name_H-M   'P 1'
#
loop_
_entity.id
_entity.type
_entity.pdbx_description
1 polymer ?
#
loop_
_entity_poly.entity_id
_entity_poly.type
_entity_poly.pdbx_seq_one_letter_code
_entity_poly.pdbx_strand_id
1 'polypeptide(L)'
;LRLEGFAASRVVGLHNNSVANGLRAVKERVFGVVGPNGLEPPPRPVAGAFDCCIEFRSAVIAACARVPHWTVPEFLATYRGQKRARYEAAAESLKCRGIDSADANIKAFVKAESLNLESKPDPAPRIIQPRGARYNLCLGRYLKPAEHALYGAVAEVWGGPTIMKGYNAAG
;
A
#
# COMPACT_ATOMS: atom_id res chain seq x y z
N LEU A 1 -4.30 -14.72 35.51
CA LEU A 1 -4.25 -13.40 36.16
C LEU A 1 -5.49 -12.64 35.71
N ARG A 2 -6.48 -12.46 36.61
CA ARG A 2 -7.62 -11.57 36.35
C ARG A 2 -7.16 -10.16 36.69
N LEU A 3 -7.03 -9.30 35.74
CA LEU A 3 -6.87 -7.87 35.97
C LEU A 3 -8.26 -7.30 36.25
N GLU A 4 -8.57 -7.09 37.55
CA GLU A 4 -9.78 -6.40 37.94
C GLU A 4 -9.67 -4.94 37.50
N GLY A 5 -10.65 -4.44 36.77
CA GLY A 5 -10.72 -3.05 36.28
C GLY A 5 -10.79 -2.89 34.75
N PHE A 6 -10.63 -3.93 33.95
CA PHE A 6 -10.86 -3.89 32.51
C PHE A 6 -12.17 -4.59 32.14
N ALA A 7 -13.28 -4.01 32.50
CA ALA A 7 -14.59 -4.39 32.03
C ALA A 7 -14.92 -3.73 30.70
N ALA A 8 -14.22 -4.10 29.65
CA ALA A 8 -14.72 -3.93 28.30
C ALA A 8 -14.72 -5.31 27.66
N SER A 9 -15.84 -5.97 27.70
CA SER A 9 -16.14 -7.18 26.91
C SER A 9 -16.23 -6.81 25.44
N ARG A 10 -15.12 -6.30 24.86
CA ARG A 10 -15.07 -6.11 23.40
C ARG A 10 -14.95 -7.48 22.76
N VAL A 11 -15.93 -7.85 21.97
CA VAL A 11 -15.84 -9.05 21.16
C VAL A 11 -14.83 -8.79 20.04
N VAL A 12 -13.63 -9.33 20.21
CA VAL A 12 -12.53 -9.20 19.24
C VAL A 12 -12.43 -10.46 18.41
N GLY A 13 -12.54 -10.30 17.11
CA GLY A 13 -12.34 -11.37 16.14
C GLY A 13 -11.02 -11.23 15.39
N LEU A 14 -10.63 -12.30 14.68
CA LEU A 14 -9.52 -12.35 13.75
C LEU A 14 -9.93 -13.12 12.51
N HIS A 15 -9.62 -12.59 11.32
CA HIS A 15 -9.71 -13.41 10.11
C HIS A 15 -8.46 -14.29 9.99
N ASN A 16 -8.68 -15.60 9.81
CA ASN A 16 -7.59 -16.51 9.46
C ASN A 16 -7.22 -16.39 7.97
N ASN A 17 -6.03 -16.88 7.61
CA ASN A 17 -5.57 -16.90 6.22
C ASN A 17 -6.09 -18.15 5.48
N SER A 18 -7.41 -18.36 5.51
CA SER A 18 -8.08 -19.43 4.76
C SER A 18 -8.37 -19.02 3.32
N VAL A 19 -8.53 -20.02 2.44
CA VAL A 19 -8.94 -19.77 1.05
C VAL A 19 -10.31 -19.08 0.99
N ALA A 20 -11.24 -19.44 1.87
CA ALA A 20 -12.57 -18.83 1.94
C ALA A 20 -12.48 -17.33 2.25
N ASN A 21 -11.70 -16.94 3.28
CA ASN A 21 -11.47 -15.53 3.61
C ASN A 21 -10.70 -14.80 2.49
N GLY A 22 -9.75 -15.46 1.84
CA GLY A 22 -9.05 -14.92 0.69
C GLY A 22 -9.97 -14.61 -0.49
N LEU A 23 -10.82 -15.56 -0.85
CA LEU A 23 -11.83 -15.39 -1.91
C LEU A 23 -12.83 -14.29 -1.57
N ARG A 24 -13.32 -14.25 -0.33
CA ARG A 24 -14.22 -13.20 0.14
C ARG A 24 -13.55 -11.81 0.05
N ALA A 25 -12.30 -11.70 0.52
CA ALA A 25 -11.53 -10.45 0.44
C ALA A 25 -11.34 -9.96 -1.01
N VAL A 26 -11.03 -10.88 -1.93
CA VAL A 26 -10.87 -10.55 -3.35
C VAL A 26 -12.19 -10.09 -3.97
N LYS A 27 -13.29 -10.83 -3.69
CA LYS A 27 -14.61 -10.48 -4.22
C LYS A 27 -15.09 -9.12 -3.71
N GLU A 28 -15.07 -8.90 -2.39
CA GLU A 28 -15.69 -7.73 -1.75
C GLU A 28 -14.80 -6.47 -1.73
N ARG A 29 -13.48 -6.59 -1.99
CA ARG A 29 -12.56 -5.46 -1.89
C ARG A 29 -11.72 -5.18 -3.13
N VAL A 30 -11.66 -6.12 -4.08
CA VAL A 30 -10.86 -5.97 -5.30
C VAL A 30 -11.73 -5.92 -6.53
N PHE A 31 -12.68 -6.86 -6.66
CA PHE A 31 -13.50 -7.01 -7.86
C PHE A 31 -14.95 -6.57 -7.69
N GLY A 32 -15.39 -6.28 -6.46
CA GLY A 32 -16.76 -5.90 -6.20
C GLY A 32 -16.90 -4.79 -5.18
N VAL A 33 -18.06 -4.18 -5.16
CA VAL A 33 -18.56 -3.27 -4.14
C VAL A 33 -19.88 -3.80 -3.61
N VAL A 34 -20.15 -3.59 -2.33
CA VAL A 34 -21.43 -3.95 -1.73
C VAL A 34 -22.42 -2.84 -2.05
N GLY A 35 -23.37 -3.14 -2.92
CA GLY A 35 -24.48 -2.26 -3.29
C GLY A 35 -25.80 -2.70 -2.65
N PRO A 36 -26.92 -2.02 -2.99
CA PRO A 36 -28.25 -2.33 -2.44
C PRO A 36 -28.71 -3.76 -2.73
N ASN A 37 -28.32 -4.33 -3.86
CA ASN A 37 -28.70 -5.68 -4.30
C ASN A 37 -27.65 -6.75 -3.99
N GLY A 38 -26.63 -6.42 -3.17
CA GLY A 38 -25.54 -7.31 -2.83
C GLY A 38 -24.22 -6.92 -3.48
N LEU A 39 -23.40 -7.90 -3.84
CA LEU A 39 -22.10 -7.67 -4.45
C LEU A 39 -22.25 -7.35 -5.94
N GLU A 40 -21.82 -6.17 -6.32
CA GLU A 40 -21.91 -5.63 -7.68
C GLU A 40 -20.52 -5.30 -8.25
N PRO A 41 -20.33 -5.26 -9.57
CA PRO A 41 -19.11 -4.70 -10.16
C PRO A 41 -18.87 -3.25 -9.72
N PRO A 42 -17.62 -2.81 -9.51
CA PRO A 42 -17.34 -1.41 -9.21
C PRO A 42 -17.90 -0.49 -10.29
N PRO A 43 -18.45 0.68 -9.93
CA PRO A 43 -18.95 1.63 -10.91
C PRO A 43 -17.81 2.09 -11.82
N ARG A 44 -18.12 2.20 -13.11
CA ARG A 44 -17.17 2.76 -14.08
C ARG A 44 -17.24 4.28 -14.03
N PRO A 45 -16.11 4.98 -14.01
CA PRO A 45 -16.12 6.43 -14.12
C PRO A 45 -16.77 6.85 -15.45
N VAL A 46 -17.54 7.91 -15.39
CA VAL A 46 -18.06 8.53 -16.63
C VAL A 46 -16.92 9.16 -17.43
N ALA A 47 -17.12 9.33 -18.73
CA ALA A 47 -16.15 10.03 -19.57
C ALA A 47 -15.88 11.42 -19.00
N GLY A 48 -14.62 11.82 -18.93
CA GLY A 48 -14.23 13.12 -18.37
C GLY A 48 -14.23 13.22 -16.84
N ALA A 49 -14.49 12.13 -16.09
CA ALA A 49 -14.57 12.17 -14.61
C ALA A 49 -13.33 12.78 -13.92
N PHE A 50 -12.18 12.74 -14.58
CA PHE A 50 -10.91 13.27 -14.05
C PHE A 50 -10.47 14.58 -14.72
N ASP A 51 -11.30 15.18 -15.59
CA ASP A 51 -10.94 16.41 -16.30
C ASP A 51 -10.77 17.58 -15.33
N CYS A 52 -11.54 17.61 -14.24
CA CYS A 52 -11.36 18.57 -13.15
C CYS A 52 -10.00 18.50 -12.46
N CYS A 53 -9.26 17.39 -12.60
CA CYS A 53 -7.93 17.21 -12.01
C CYS A 53 -6.80 17.65 -12.94
N ILE A 54 -7.07 18.04 -14.19
CA ILE A 54 -6.03 18.32 -15.21
C ILE A 54 -5.16 19.50 -14.79
N GLU A 55 -5.78 20.59 -14.34
CA GLU A 55 -5.06 21.80 -13.90
C GLU A 55 -4.18 21.50 -12.69
N PHE A 56 -4.73 20.83 -11.67
CA PHE A 56 -3.97 20.40 -10.50
C PHE A 56 -2.81 19.49 -10.89
N ARG A 57 -3.03 18.48 -11.72
CA ARG A 57 -1.99 17.61 -12.24
C ARG A 57 -0.89 18.40 -12.96
N SER A 58 -1.25 19.35 -13.78
CA SER A 58 -0.32 20.17 -14.53
C SER A 58 0.52 21.06 -13.61
N ALA A 59 -0.11 21.67 -12.61
CA ALA A 59 0.56 22.46 -11.58
C ALA A 59 1.56 21.61 -10.77
N VAL A 60 1.16 20.42 -10.32
CA VAL A 60 2.04 19.49 -9.60
C VAL A 60 3.21 19.03 -10.47
N ILE A 61 2.98 18.73 -11.76
CA ILE A 61 4.05 18.35 -12.69
C ILE A 61 5.04 19.50 -12.87
N ALA A 62 4.55 20.74 -12.98
CA ALA A 62 5.39 21.92 -13.12
C ALA A 62 6.24 22.20 -11.87
N ALA A 63 5.67 22.01 -10.68
CA ALA A 63 6.33 22.18 -9.39
C ALA A 63 7.29 21.01 -9.05
N CYS A 64 7.04 19.81 -9.61
CA CYS A 64 7.79 18.61 -9.28
C CYS A 64 9.20 18.64 -9.90
N ALA A 65 10.22 18.67 -9.06
CA ALA A 65 11.59 18.58 -9.51
C ALA A 65 11.87 17.23 -10.18
N ARG A 66 12.69 17.24 -11.23
CA ARG A 66 13.16 16.00 -11.86
C ARG A 66 14.16 15.31 -10.93
N VAL A 67 13.77 14.11 -10.45
CA VAL A 67 14.59 13.33 -9.51
C VAL A 67 15.20 12.14 -10.24
N PRO A 68 16.53 11.96 -10.20
CA PRO A 68 17.17 10.78 -10.74
C PRO A 68 16.78 9.54 -9.90
N HIS A 69 16.71 8.39 -10.54
CA HIS A 69 16.52 7.14 -9.84
C HIS A 69 17.77 6.79 -9.01
N TRP A 70 17.55 6.11 -7.89
CA TRP A 70 18.66 5.66 -7.05
C TRP A 70 19.40 4.47 -7.63
N THR A 71 20.68 4.40 -7.34
CA THR A 71 21.48 3.20 -7.50
C THR A 71 21.05 2.12 -6.52
N VAL A 72 21.47 0.86 -6.75
CA VAL A 72 21.18 -0.23 -5.79
C VAL A 72 21.77 0.08 -4.40
N PRO A 73 23.04 0.53 -4.26
CA PRO A 73 23.57 0.90 -2.96
C PRO A 73 22.80 2.00 -2.24
N GLU A 74 22.37 3.05 -2.93
CA GLU A 74 21.54 4.11 -2.35
C GLU A 74 20.20 3.59 -1.84
N PHE A 75 19.55 2.73 -2.61
CA PHE A 75 18.31 2.08 -2.18
C PHE A 75 18.53 1.23 -0.93
N LEU A 76 19.58 0.40 -0.91
CA LEU A 76 19.91 -0.46 0.23
C LEU A 76 20.26 0.33 1.49
N ALA A 77 20.90 1.49 1.35
CA ALA A 77 21.26 2.37 2.48
C ALA A 77 20.04 2.87 3.27
N THR A 78 18.86 2.89 2.64
CA THR A 78 17.61 3.31 3.30
C THR A 78 17.01 2.25 4.22
N TYR A 79 17.54 1.03 4.24
CA TYR A 79 17.04 -0.08 5.05
C TYR A 79 18.07 -0.57 6.06
N ARG A 80 17.58 -1.19 7.15
CA ARG A 80 18.41 -1.78 8.21
C ARG A 80 17.93 -3.21 8.54
N GLY A 81 18.74 -3.96 9.25
CA GLY A 81 18.43 -5.30 9.77
C GLY A 81 17.96 -6.28 8.68
N GLN A 82 17.02 -7.14 9.02
CA GLN A 82 16.54 -8.21 8.13
C GLN A 82 15.99 -7.71 6.80
N LYS A 83 15.39 -6.52 6.78
CA LYS A 83 14.84 -5.94 5.54
C LYS A 83 15.96 -5.57 4.57
N ARG A 84 17.06 -5.04 5.08
CA ARG A 84 18.27 -4.76 4.29
C ARG A 84 18.86 -6.06 3.73
N ALA A 85 19.11 -7.07 4.57
CA ALA A 85 19.65 -8.36 4.14
C ALA A 85 18.79 -9.02 3.04
N ARG A 86 17.46 -8.93 3.18
CA ARG A 86 16.52 -9.41 2.15
C ARG A 86 16.70 -8.71 0.80
N TYR A 87 16.92 -7.39 0.80
CA TYR A 87 17.14 -6.64 -0.44
C TYR A 87 18.56 -6.83 -1.00
N GLU A 88 19.56 -7.05 -0.16
CA GLU A 88 20.93 -7.42 -0.58
C GLU A 88 20.90 -8.76 -1.33
N ALA A 89 20.24 -9.78 -0.77
CA ALA A 89 20.05 -11.06 -1.44
C ALA A 89 19.26 -10.93 -2.77
N ALA A 90 18.26 -10.04 -2.82
CA ALA A 90 17.54 -9.76 -4.05
C ALA A 90 18.43 -9.08 -5.10
N ALA A 91 19.32 -8.16 -4.69
CA ALA A 91 20.27 -7.50 -5.58
C ALA A 91 21.26 -8.49 -6.19
N GLU A 92 21.84 -9.39 -5.38
CA GLU A 92 22.73 -10.44 -5.88
C GLU A 92 22.01 -11.39 -6.85
N SER A 93 20.80 -11.81 -6.51
CA SER A 93 19.97 -12.63 -7.40
C SER A 93 19.67 -11.93 -8.72
N LEU A 94 19.48 -10.60 -8.73
CA LEU A 94 19.24 -9.82 -9.96
C LEU A 94 20.48 -9.70 -10.85
N LYS A 95 21.68 -9.76 -10.28
CA LYS A 95 22.95 -9.82 -11.05
C LYS A 95 23.08 -11.14 -11.80
N CYS A 96 22.72 -12.26 -11.17
CA CYS A 96 22.81 -13.58 -11.76
C CYS A 96 21.70 -13.81 -12.81
N ARG A 97 20.50 -13.35 -12.49
CA ARG A 97 19.31 -13.47 -13.33
C ARG A 97 18.54 -12.15 -13.30
N GLY A 98 18.48 -11.46 -14.40
CA GLY A 98 17.70 -10.23 -14.54
C GLY A 98 16.26 -10.38 -14.05
N ILE A 99 15.52 -9.27 -14.01
CA ILE A 99 14.09 -9.30 -13.68
C ILE A 99 13.29 -10.03 -14.77
N ASP A 100 12.31 -10.82 -14.38
CA ASP A 100 11.42 -11.55 -15.28
C ASP A 100 9.94 -11.40 -14.89
N SER A 101 9.04 -11.96 -15.69
CA SER A 101 7.59 -11.88 -15.46
C SER A 101 7.15 -12.54 -14.14
N ALA A 102 7.85 -13.56 -13.67
CA ALA A 102 7.54 -14.22 -12.39
C ALA A 102 7.80 -13.30 -11.20
N ASP A 103 8.72 -12.34 -11.32
CA ASP A 103 8.96 -11.35 -10.26
C ASP A 103 7.75 -10.42 -10.04
N ALA A 104 6.88 -10.27 -11.06
CA ALA A 104 5.65 -9.49 -10.96
C ALA A 104 4.51 -10.22 -10.23
N ASN A 105 4.66 -11.49 -9.90
CA ASN A 105 3.64 -12.26 -9.20
C ASN A 105 3.34 -11.69 -7.81
N ILE A 106 2.06 -11.67 -7.45
CA ILE A 106 1.57 -11.24 -6.16
C ILE A 106 1.35 -12.47 -5.29
N LYS A 107 1.90 -12.46 -4.06
CA LYS A 107 1.65 -13.48 -3.04
C LYS A 107 0.61 -12.96 -2.06
N ALA A 108 -0.66 -13.01 -2.44
CA ALA A 108 -1.74 -12.48 -1.63
C ALA A 108 -1.99 -13.33 -0.36
N PHE A 109 -2.29 -12.66 0.74
CA PHE A 109 -2.73 -13.29 1.99
C PHE A 109 -3.69 -12.40 2.76
N VAL A 110 -4.52 -13.01 3.60
CA VAL A 110 -5.46 -12.27 4.45
C VAL A 110 -4.69 -11.60 5.60
N LYS A 111 -4.94 -10.32 5.83
CA LYS A 111 -4.32 -9.55 6.91
C LYS A 111 -4.83 -10.04 8.26
N ALA A 112 -3.92 -10.53 9.11
CA ALA A 112 -4.21 -10.80 10.51
C ALA A 112 -4.29 -9.48 11.28
N GLU A 113 -5.49 -9.09 11.68
CA GLU A 113 -5.75 -7.87 12.47
C GLU A 113 -6.94 -8.08 13.41
N SER A 114 -6.88 -7.42 14.56
CA SER A 114 -7.99 -7.43 15.51
C SER A 114 -9.20 -6.69 14.93
N LEU A 115 -10.36 -7.32 15.03
CA LEU A 115 -11.63 -6.81 14.52
C LEU A 115 -12.53 -6.48 15.70
N ASN A 116 -13.10 -5.28 15.73
CA ASN A 116 -14.15 -4.94 16.65
C ASN A 116 -15.50 -5.41 16.07
N LEU A 117 -15.97 -6.57 16.50
CA LEU A 117 -17.19 -7.18 16.00
C LEU A 117 -18.47 -6.50 16.52
N GLU A 118 -18.38 -5.67 17.56
CA GLU A 118 -19.51 -4.87 18.04
C GLU A 118 -19.85 -3.76 17.05
N SER A 119 -18.81 -3.08 16.52
CA SER A 119 -19.01 -2.00 15.56
C SER A 119 -19.24 -2.51 14.13
N LYS A 120 -18.69 -3.67 13.79
CA LYS A 120 -18.82 -4.35 12.49
C LYS A 120 -18.91 -5.84 12.70
N PRO A 121 -20.13 -6.41 12.80
CA PRO A 121 -20.32 -7.82 13.12
C PRO A 121 -19.71 -8.79 12.10
N ASP A 122 -19.68 -8.41 10.82
CA ASP A 122 -19.14 -9.22 9.74
C ASP A 122 -18.31 -8.38 8.75
N PRO A 123 -17.15 -7.86 9.17
CA PRO A 123 -16.33 -7.05 8.29
C PRO A 123 -15.66 -7.92 7.21
N ALA A 124 -15.65 -7.45 5.96
CA ALA A 124 -14.92 -8.12 4.89
C ALA A 124 -13.43 -8.20 5.22
N PRO A 125 -12.78 -9.37 5.04
CA PRO A 125 -11.36 -9.54 5.28
C PRO A 125 -10.52 -8.57 4.43
N ARG A 126 -9.41 -8.06 4.98
CA ARG A 126 -8.43 -7.33 4.18
C ARG A 126 -7.44 -8.29 3.56
N ILE A 127 -7.10 -8.05 2.31
CA ILE A 127 -6.07 -8.79 1.61
C ILE A 127 -4.81 -7.94 1.44
N ILE A 128 -3.67 -8.52 1.74
CA ILE A 128 -2.36 -7.93 1.48
C ILE A 128 -1.80 -8.58 0.21
N GLN A 129 -1.32 -7.75 -0.70
CA GLN A 129 -0.89 -8.15 -2.04
C GLN A 129 0.59 -7.75 -2.28
N PRO A 130 1.56 -8.35 -1.57
CA PRO A 130 2.95 -8.00 -1.72
C PRO A 130 3.55 -8.57 -3.00
N ARG A 131 4.50 -7.83 -3.53
CA ARG A 131 5.41 -8.35 -4.55
C ARG A 131 6.73 -8.80 -3.92
N GLY A 132 7.49 -9.59 -4.68
CA GLY A 132 8.80 -10.08 -4.26
C GLY A 132 9.84 -8.95 -4.06
N ALA A 133 10.90 -9.24 -3.30
CA ALA A 133 11.95 -8.28 -3.02
C ALA A 133 12.69 -7.82 -4.30
N ARG A 134 12.85 -8.70 -5.29
CA ARG A 134 13.48 -8.38 -6.59
C ARG A 134 12.67 -7.31 -7.33
N TYR A 135 11.35 -7.50 -7.45
CA TYR A 135 10.45 -6.52 -8.04
C TYR A 135 10.47 -5.19 -7.27
N ASN A 136 10.34 -5.27 -5.94
CA ASN A 136 10.31 -4.08 -5.08
C ASN A 136 11.64 -3.31 -5.08
N LEU A 137 12.78 -3.97 -5.28
CA LEU A 137 14.07 -3.31 -5.45
C LEU A 137 14.11 -2.56 -6.79
N CYS A 138 13.74 -3.22 -7.88
CA CYS A 138 13.75 -2.60 -9.20
C CYS A 138 12.83 -1.37 -9.26
N LEU A 139 11.60 -1.50 -8.79
CA LEU A 139 10.62 -0.41 -8.77
C LEU A 139 10.96 0.67 -7.75
N GLY A 140 11.40 0.26 -6.55
CA GLY A 140 11.64 1.16 -5.42
C GLY A 140 12.75 2.16 -5.64
N ARG A 141 13.73 1.84 -6.49
CA ARG A 141 14.80 2.76 -6.89
C ARG A 141 14.28 4.01 -7.62
N TYR A 142 13.15 3.88 -8.29
CA TYR A 142 12.46 5.00 -8.96
C TYR A 142 11.46 5.68 -8.04
N LEU A 143 10.62 4.90 -7.35
CA LEU A 143 9.53 5.46 -6.57
C LEU A 143 9.98 6.17 -5.31
N LYS A 144 10.98 5.63 -4.58
CA LYS A 144 11.39 6.24 -3.31
C LYS A 144 11.94 7.67 -3.45
N PRO A 145 12.88 7.96 -4.36
CA PRO A 145 13.30 9.34 -4.55
C PRO A 145 12.17 10.23 -5.10
N ALA A 146 11.34 9.71 -6.00
CA ALA A 146 10.24 10.47 -6.58
C ALA A 146 9.13 10.80 -5.57
N GLU A 147 8.87 9.96 -4.56
CA GLU A 147 7.84 10.22 -3.56
C GLU A 147 8.05 11.56 -2.83
N HIS A 148 9.25 11.86 -2.37
CA HIS A 148 9.53 13.10 -1.65
C HIS A 148 9.36 14.33 -2.53
N ALA A 149 9.85 14.27 -3.77
CA ALA A 149 9.67 15.36 -4.72
C ALA A 149 8.20 15.60 -5.04
N LEU A 150 7.42 14.53 -5.24
CA LEU A 150 5.99 14.61 -5.48
C LEU A 150 5.25 15.20 -4.28
N TYR A 151 5.56 14.76 -3.05
CA TYR A 151 4.92 15.28 -1.84
C TYR A 151 5.22 16.76 -1.63
N GLY A 152 6.46 17.17 -1.90
CA GLY A 152 6.85 18.58 -1.88
C GLY A 152 6.09 19.42 -2.91
N ALA A 153 5.99 18.93 -4.14
CA ALA A 153 5.24 19.61 -5.21
C ALA A 153 3.74 19.73 -4.90
N VAL A 154 3.14 18.67 -4.33
CA VAL A 154 1.74 18.74 -3.88
C VAL A 154 1.57 19.76 -2.75
N ALA A 155 2.49 19.78 -1.78
CA ALA A 155 2.45 20.76 -0.69
C ALA A 155 2.60 22.20 -1.18
N GLU A 156 3.44 22.43 -2.18
CA GLU A 156 3.62 23.74 -2.81
C GLU A 156 2.32 24.20 -3.49
N VAL A 157 1.72 23.35 -4.32
CA VAL A 157 0.48 23.68 -5.05
C VAL A 157 -0.70 23.92 -4.11
N TRP A 158 -0.78 23.22 -2.97
CA TRP A 158 -1.85 23.39 -1.98
C TRP A 158 -1.53 24.43 -0.88
N GLY A 159 -0.35 25.03 -0.88
CA GLY A 159 0.06 26.00 0.13
C GLY A 159 0.35 25.41 1.50
N GLY A 160 0.61 24.10 1.61
CA GLY A 160 1.00 23.46 2.85
C GLY A 160 1.03 21.92 2.79
N PRO A 161 1.54 21.26 3.83
CA PRO A 161 1.63 19.79 3.89
C PRO A 161 0.25 19.14 3.75
N THR A 162 0.06 18.37 2.68
CA THR A 162 -1.18 17.67 2.36
C THR A 162 -1.04 16.17 2.52
N ILE A 163 0.17 15.64 2.22
CA ILE A 163 0.47 14.21 2.31
C ILE A 163 1.22 13.95 3.61
N MET A 164 0.56 13.33 4.57
CA MET A 164 1.07 13.11 5.94
C MET A 164 2.00 11.90 6.07
N LYS A 165 2.40 11.26 4.98
CA LYS A 165 3.36 10.16 5.01
C LYS A 165 4.73 10.63 5.51
N GLY A 166 5.22 10.02 6.59
CA GLY A 166 6.49 10.39 7.22
C GLY A 166 6.38 11.35 8.39
N TYR A 167 5.19 11.92 8.63
CA TYR A 167 4.90 12.68 9.84
C TYR A 167 4.46 11.76 10.97
N ASN A 168 4.71 12.19 12.20
CA ASN A 168 4.21 11.57 13.42
C ASN A 168 3.25 12.52 14.16
N ALA A 169 2.67 12.07 15.27
CA ALA A 169 1.69 12.86 16.03
C ALA A 169 2.27 14.14 16.68
N ALA A 170 3.57 14.33 16.66
CA ALA A 170 4.25 15.48 17.25
C ALA A 170 4.75 16.50 16.21
N GLY A 171 4.60 16.22 14.92
CA GLY A 171 5.01 17.14 13.85
C GLY A 171 4.81 16.60 12.47
#